data_7617c6d1a0b62085f88ea0b844bde1d6
#
_entry.id   7617c6d1a0b62085f88ea0b844bde1d6
#
_cell.length_a   1.000
_cell.length_b   1.000
_cell.length_c   1.000
_cell.angle_alpha   90.00
_cell.angle_beta   90.00
_cell.angle_gamma   90.00
#
_symmetry.space_group_name_H-M   'P 1'
#
loop_
_entity.id
_entity.type
_entity.pdbx_description
1 polymer ?
#
loop_
_entity_poly.entity_id
_entity_poly.type
_entity_poly.pdbx_seq_one_letter_code
_entity_poly.pdbx_strand_id
1 'polypeptide(L)'
;MNQKNLIIAFGGVSPEHEVSVLTAMQVFSALENSSYNLVPLYITKSGHWLGGDALSNLENYKDLNTIESMCYPVSFSKNEMGITHLTEQGNFGLFKKPISVPVYAVVCAFHGSEGENGAFQGICEQYNIPYTGSGVLASSVGMDKVKAKQLCEANQIPVTSSLDFYESDWEQHQETILNEAALLGFPLVVKPSSLGSSIGVKKVDTKEELIEAVEIAFRYDAHLLVEVAINPLMEINCSVLGTSETCRASVCERPLGSTETLSFEDKYQRGGGAEKGMASADRVIPADISPELTDQIRSMAVHTFKTFDASGVARLDFLVNADTEEVYFNEINTIPGSFSFYLWEKSDLSFAGLVNELIDIALKKHQAKNGRIRSYETNLLSEKAATGIKGLKGTK
;
A
#
# COMPACT_ATOMS: atom_id res chain seq x y z
N MET A 1 29.14 13.98 -13.10
CA MET A 1 28.46 12.89 -12.35
C MET A 1 27.08 12.75 -12.96
N ASN A 2 26.64 11.54 -13.32
CA ASN A 2 25.27 11.36 -13.82
C ASN A 2 24.29 11.75 -12.71
N GLN A 3 23.39 12.66 -12.99
CA GLN A 3 22.35 13.11 -12.07
C GLN A 3 21.45 11.92 -11.72
N LYS A 4 21.21 11.67 -10.42
CA LYS A 4 20.36 10.59 -9.95
C LYS A 4 18.90 11.08 -9.95
N ASN A 5 18.14 10.82 -11.01
CA ASN A 5 16.74 11.20 -11.10
C ASN A 5 15.91 10.25 -10.27
N LEU A 6 15.40 10.72 -9.15
CA LEU A 6 14.51 10.02 -8.26
C LEU A 6 13.06 10.38 -8.61
N ILE A 7 12.31 9.41 -9.10
CA ILE A 7 10.91 9.63 -9.45
C ILE A 7 10.08 9.52 -8.17
N ILE A 8 9.30 10.55 -7.86
CA ILE A 8 8.31 10.52 -6.80
C ILE A 8 6.96 10.25 -7.44
N ALA A 9 6.45 9.03 -7.25
CA ALA A 9 5.21 8.57 -7.86
C ALA A 9 4.07 8.62 -6.84
N PHE A 10 2.96 9.29 -7.20
CA PHE A 10 1.86 9.58 -6.29
C PHE A 10 0.53 9.88 -7.00
N GLY A 11 -0.54 10.06 -6.21
CA GLY A 11 -1.91 10.23 -6.70
C GLY A 11 -2.62 8.89 -6.81
N GLY A 12 -3.20 8.60 -7.97
CA GLY A 12 -3.89 7.34 -8.28
C GLY A 12 -5.40 7.42 -8.25
N VAL A 13 -6.06 6.43 -8.84
CA VAL A 13 -7.52 6.22 -8.79
C VAL A 13 -7.84 5.58 -7.45
N SER A 14 -7.93 6.38 -6.40
CA SER A 14 -8.07 5.92 -5.03
C SER A 14 -8.88 6.91 -4.20
N PRO A 15 -9.68 6.45 -3.23
CA PRO A 15 -10.29 7.32 -2.23
C PRO A 15 -9.24 8.08 -1.39
N GLU A 16 -8.02 7.56 -1.29
CA GLU A 16 -6.90 8.14 -0.54
C GLU A 16 -5.98 9.01 -1.42
N HIS A 17 -6.46 9.46 -2.58
CA HIS A 17 -5.71 10.26 -3.54
C HIS A 17 -5.03 11.48 -2.92
N GLU A 18 -5.75 12.26 -2.12
CA GLU A 18 -5.23 13.46 -1.47
C GLU A 18 -4.17 13.12 -0.41
N VAL A 19 -4.32 12.01 0.29
CA VAL A 19 -3.31 11.50 1.25
C VAL A 19 -2.01 11.19 0.53
N SER A 20 -2.10 10.60 -0.66
CA SER A 20 -0.96 10.31 -1.53
C SER A 20 -0.25 11.61 -1.97
N VAL A 21 -1.00 12.65 -2.35
CA VAL A 21 -0.43 13.96 -2.68
C VAL A 21 0.32 14.54 -1.48
N LEU A 22 -0.27 14.52 -0.29
CA LEU A 22 0.38 15.03 0.93
C LEU A 22 1.66 14.27 1.26
N THR A 23 1.65 12.94 1.18
CA THR A 23 2.85 12.12 1.39
C THR A 23 3.96 12.50 0.39
N ALA A 24 3.62 12.69 -0.88
CA ALA A 24 4.60 13.11 -1.89
C ALA A 24 5.20 14.50 -1.58
N MET A 25 4.36 15.47 -1.19
CA MET A 25 4.85 16.80 -0.82
C MET A 25 5.82 16.76 0.37
N GLN A 26 5.54 15.91 1.35
CA GLN A 26 6.45 15.66 2.47
C GLN A 26 7.78 15.05 2.00
N VAL A 27 7.75 14.10 1.04
CA VAL A 27 8.97 13.53 0.44
C VAL A 27 9.77 14.59 -0.30
N PHE A 28 9.12 15.44 -1.12
CA PHE A 28 9.80 16.54 -1.82
C PHE A 28 10.50 17.47 -0.82
N SER A 29 9.82 17.85 0.26
CA SER A 29 10.40 18.70 1.31
C SER A 29 11.55 18.01 2.04
N ALA A 30 11.40 16.73 2.42
CA ALA A 30 12.43 15.98 3.14
C ALA A 30 13.72 15.79 2.33
N LEU A 31 13.62 15.73 1.01
CA LEU A 31 14.76 15.51 0.11
C LEU A 31 15.21 16.76 -0.65
N GLU A 32 14.67 17.96 -0.35
CA GLU A 32 14.99 19.21 -1.05
C GLU A 32 16.49 19.50 -1.12
N ASN A 33 17.22 19.24 -0.03
CA ASN A 33 18.66 19.44 0.06
C ASN A 33 19.48 18.18 -0.22
N SER A 34 18.88 17.17 -0.85
CA SER A 34 19.59 15.92 -1.20
C SER A 34 20.37 16.05 -2.51
N SER A 35 21.18 15.02 -2.80
CA SER A 35 21.92 14.94 -4.08
C SER A 35 21.06 14.39 -5.23
N TYR A 36 19.79 14.09 -4.99
CA TYR A 36 18.86 13.61 -6.01
C TYR A 36 18.27 14.75 -6.83
N ASN A 37 17.98 14.47 -8.09
CA ASN A 37 17.06 15.29 -8.88
C ASN A 37 15.67 14.70 -8.71
N LEU A 38 14.78 15.40 -8.02
CA LEU A 38 13.42 14.94 -7.71
C LEU A 38 12.51 15.20 -8.91
N VAL A 39 11.92 14.15 -9.46
CA VAL A 39 11.07 14.22 -10.65
C VAL A 39 9.68 13.71 -10.28
N PRO A 40 8.63 14.53 -10.35
CA PRO A 40 7.27 14.10 -10.05
C PRO A 40 6.70 13.19 -11.15
N LEU A 41 5.97 12.15 -10.71
CA LEU A 41 5.08 11.33 -11.52
C LEU A 41 3.72 11.30 -10.82
N TYR A 42 2.79 12.08 -11.30
CA TYR A 42 1.45 12.18 -10.74
C TYR A 42 0.47 11.37 -11.57
N ILE A 43 -0.29 10.51 -10.90
CA ILE A 43 -1.42 9.78 -11.50
C ILE A 43 -2.70 10.48 -11.06
N THR A 44 -3.48 10.98 -12.02
CA THR A 44 -4.73 11.70 -11.75
C THR A 44 -5.82 10.76 -11.22
N LYS A 45 -6.93 11.30 -10.71
CA LYS A 45 -8.13 10.52 -10.33
C LYS A 45 -8.77 9.78 -11.51
N SER A 46 -8.46 10.19 -12.75
CA SER A 46 -8.88 9.51 -13.98
C SER A 46 -7.85 8.53 -14.54
N GLY A 47 -6.72 8.34 -13.85
CA GLY A 47 -5.68 7.39 -14.24
C GLY A 47 -4.66 7.91 -15.25
N HIS A 48 -4.66 9.19 -15.59
CA HIS A 48 -3.66 9.79 -16.50
C HIS A 48 -2.34 10.02 -15.75
N TRP A 49 -1.23 9.69 -16.41
CA TRP A 49 0.11 9.89 -15.87
C TRP A 49 0.68 11.21 -16.35
N LEU A 50 1.01 12.09 -15.43
CA LEU A 50 1.48 13.45 -15.69
C LEU A 50 2.86 13.68 -15.07
N GLY A 51 3.69 14.48 -15.76
CA GLY A 51 4.96 15.02 -15.30
C GLY A 51 4.96 16.53 -15.42
N GLY A 52 5.85 17.21 -14.69
CA GLY A 52 6.02 18.65 -14.73
C GLY A 52 6.33 19.23 -13.35
N ASP A 53 7.15 20.29 -13.31
CA ASP A 53 7.64 20.90 -12.05
C ASP A 53 6.51 21.45 -11.16
N ALA A 54 5.38 21.86 -11.78
CA ALA A 54 4.20 22.33 -11.05
C ALA A 54 3.67 21.32 -10.04
N LEU A 55 3.89 20.03 -10.26
CA LEU A 55 3.43 18.93 -9.42
C LEU A 55 4.16 18.81 -8.07
N SER A 56 5.27 19.49 -7.88
CA SER A 56 6.02 19.50 -6.61
C SER A 56 5.60 20.61 -5.63
N ASN A 57 4.58 21.41 -5.97
CA ASN A 57 4.08 22.49 -5.14
C ASN A 57 2.62 22.26 -4.73
N LEU A 58 2.38 22.06 -3.42
CA LEU A 58 1.06 21.81 -2.84
C LEU A 58 0.01 22.88 -3.20
N GLU A 59 0.42 24.16 -3.30
CA GLU A 59 -0.49 25.26 -3.63
C GLU A 59 -1.22 25.07 -4.97
N ASN A 60 -0.60 24.35 -5.91
CA ASN A 60 -1.19 24.09 -7.23
C ASN A 60 -2.33 23.06 -7.19
N TYR A 61 -2.45 22.26 -6.10
CA TYR A 61 -3.51 21.25 -5.94
C TYR A 61 -4.84 21.83 -5.43
N LYS A 62 -4.94 23.14 -5.20
CA LYS A 62 -6.20 23.79 -4.87
C LYS A 62 -7.25 23.66 -5.99
N ASP A 63 -6.79 23.53 -7.22
CA ASP A 63 -7.64 23.25 -8.39
C ASP A 63 -6.97 22.20 -9.30
N LEU A 64 -7.49 20.97 -9.26
CA LEU A 64 -6.95 19.86 -10.02
C LEU A 64 -7.00 20.06 -11.53
N ASN A 65 -8.01 20.76 -12.05
CA ASN A 65 -8.10 21.03 -13.50
C ASN A 65 -6.99 22.00 -13.94
N THR A 66 -6.68 22.98 -13.10
CA THR A 66 -5.61 23.94 -13.37
C THR A 66 -4.25 23.26 -13.36
N ILE A 67 -3.96 22.42 -12.35
CA ILE A 67 -2.65 21.74 -12.28
C ILE A 67 -2.46 20.78 -13.45
N GLU A 68 -3.49 20.06 -13.87
CA GLU A 68 -3.41 19.15 -15.01
C GLU A 68 -3.04 19.90 -16.30
N SER A 69 -3.56 21.13 -16.50
CA SER A 69 -3.25 21.97 -17.65
C SER A 69 -1.81 22.49 -17.69
N MET A 70 -1.11 22.52 -16.53
CA MET A 70 0.29 22.94 -16.40
C MET A 70 1.29 21.79 -16.59
N CYS A 71 0.79 20.58 -16.80
CA CYS A 71 1.56 19.34 -16.87
C CYS A 71 1.53 18.72 -18.26
N TYR A 72 2.31 17.70 -18.46
CA TYR A 72 2.37 16.95 -19.71
C TYR A 72 2.26 15.44 -19.45
N PRO A 73 1.63 14.67 -20.37
CA PRO A 73 1.55 13.22 -20.26
C PRO A 73 2.95 12.59 -20.26
N VAL A 74 3.14 11.57 -19.45
CA VAL A 74 4.39 10.80 -19.38
C VAL A 74 4.14 9.30 -19.36
N SER A 75 5.16 8.53 -19.74
CA SER A 75 5.18 7.07 -19.54
C SER A 75 6.60 6.57 -19.32
N PHE A 76 6.74 5.36 -18.80
CA PHE A 76 8.03 4.67 -18.83
C PHE A 76 8.32 4.15 -20.24
N SER A 77 9.58 4.29 -20.65
CA SER A 77 10.08 3.76 -21.92
C SER A 77 11.51 3.23 -21.72
N LYS A 78 11.99 2.37 -22.61
CA LYS A 78 13.40 1.92 -22.63
C LYS A 78 14.11 2.52 -23.83
N ASN A 79 15.32 3.03 -23.58
CA ASN A 79 16.20 3.46 -24.67
C ASN A 79 16.88 2.25 -25.35
N GLU A 80 17.68 2.50 -26.39
CA GLU A 80 18.41 1.46 -27.16
C GLU A 80 19.37 0.62 -26.28
N MET A 81 19.85 1.17 -25.15
CA MET A 81 20.69 0.46 -24.19
C MET A 81 19.89 -0.29 -23.13
N GLY A 82 18.55 -0.32 -23.21
CA GLY A 82 17.66 -0.98 -22.26
C GLY A 82 17.48 -0.22 -20.93
N ILE A 83 17.98 1.01 -20.82
CA ILE A 83 17.80 1.86 -19.63
C ILE A 83 16.38 2.44 -19.64
N THR A 84 15.68 2.33 -18.52
CA THR A 84 14.35 2.89 -18.38
C THR A 84 14.38 4.40 -18.15
N HIS A 85 13.52 5.10 -18.86
CA HIS A 85 13.32 6.55 -18.78
C HIS A 85 11.86 6.85 -18.45
N LEU A 86 11.62 7.96 -17.75
CA LEU A 86 10.32 8.63 -17.73
C LEU A 86 10.31 9.64 -18.87
N THR A 87 9.39 9.47 -19.81
CA THR A 87 9.41 10.19 -21.11
C THR A 87 8.09 10.88 -21.36
N GLU A 88 8.15 12.18 -21.73
CA GLU A 88 7.01 12.97 -22.19
C GLU A 88 6.36 12.32 -23.42
N GLN A 89 5.04 12.24 -23.41
CA GLN A 89 4.23 11.70 -24.48
C GLN A 89 3.52 12.80 -25.25
N GLY A 90 3.37 12.66 -26.57
CA GLY A 90 2.65 13.62 -27.39
C GLY A 90 3.17 13.70 -28.83
N ASN A 91 2.55 14.57 -29.61
CA ASN A 91 3.00 14.87 -30.96
C ASN A 91 3.97 16.05 -30.92
N PHE A 92 5.26 15.76 -31.08
CA PHE A 92 6.32 16.76 -31.12
C PHE A 92 6.54 17.21 -32.56
N GLY A 93 6.51 18.53 -32.79
CA GLY A 93 6.93 19.07 -34.08
C GLY A 93 8.42 18.82 -34.36
N LEU A 94 8.84 19.03 -35.60
CA LEU A 94 10.22 18.72 -36.08
C LEU A 94 11.36 19.30 -35.20
N PHE A 95 11.10 20.28 -34.36
CA PHE A 95 12.10 21.01 -33.56
C PHE A 95 12.00 20.77 -32.04
N LYS A 96 10.94 20.11 -31.53
CA LYS A 96 10.77 19.82 -30.10
C LYS A 96 11.09 18.34 -29.84
N LYS A 97 12.07 18.10 -28.95
CA LYS A 97 12.33 16.73 -28.44
C LYS A 97 11.53 16.51 -27.17
N PRO A 98 11.00 15.30 -26.92
CA PRO A 98 10.35 15.00 -25.67
C PRO A 98 11.32 15.13 -24.49
N ILE A 99 10.81 15.56 -23.35
CA ILE A 99 11.54 15.46 -22.08
C ILE A 99 11.67 13.97 -21.76
N SER A 100 12.88 13.51 -21.49
CA SER A 100 13.15 12.11 -21.18
C SER A 100 14.28 12.02 -20.16
N VAL A 101 13.99 11.52 -18.97
CA VAL A 101 14.95 11.42 -17.87
C VAL A 101 15.20 9.95 -17.50
N PRO A 102 16.47 9.49 -17.40
CA PRO A 102 16.75 8.14 -16.96
C PRO A 102 16.31 7.96 -15.50
N VAL A 103 15.62 6.87 -15.22
CA VAL A 103 15.10 6.56 -13.88
C VAL A 103 16.22 5.93 -13.03
N TYR A 104 16.55 6.57 -11.90
CA TYR A 104 17.46 6.00 -10.91
C TYR A 104 16.73 5.06 -9.95
N ALA A 105 15.63 5.52 -9.36
CA ALA A 105 14.69 4.76 -8.54
C ALA A 105 13.33 5.46 -8.49
N VAL A 106 12.31 4.76 -8.01
CA VAL A 106 10.97 5.31 -7.77
C VAL A 106 10.69 5.26 -6.27
N VAL A 107 10.27 6.39 -5.69
CA VAL A 107 9.64 6.46 -4.37
C VAL A 107 8.13 6.34 -4.60
N CYS A 108 7.54 5.26 -4.10
CA CYS A 108 6.11 5.01 -4.18
C CYS A 108 5.42 5.71 -3.01
N ALA A 109 4.77 6.85 -3.26
CA ALA A 109 4.05 7.63 -2.26
C ALA A 109 2.52 7.48 -2.44
N PHE A 110 2.06 6.33 -2.92
CA PHE A 110 0.65 6.03 -3.12
C PHE A 110 -0.04 5.61 -1.83
N HIS A 111 -1.39 5.70 -1.82
CA HIS A 111 -2.23 5.12 -0.78
C HIS A 111 -3.48 4.54 -1.40
N GLY A 112 -3.79 3.30 -1.00
CA GLY A 112 -4.93 2.52 -1.48
C GLY A 112 -4.85 2.09 -2.95
N SER A 113 -5.82 1.30 -3.37
CA SER A 113 -6.07 0.86 -4.76
C SER A 113 -4.82 0.41 -5.53
N GLU A 114 -4.72 0.74 -6.82
CA GLU A 114 -3.66 0.26 -7.71
C GLU A 114 -2.25 0.75 -7.33
N GLY A 115 -2.15 1.77 -6.52
CA GLY A 115 -0.86 2.26 -6.01
C GLY A 115 -0.27 1.36 -4.92
N GLU A 116 -1.12 0.67 -4.16
CA GLU A 116 -0.74 -0.14 -2.99
C GLU A 116 -0.97 -1.65 -3.17
N ASN A 117 -1.87 -2.08 -4.07
CA ASN A 117 -2.24 -3.48 -4.27
C ASN A 117 -1.26 -4.32 -5.13
N GLY A 118 -0.13 -3.77 -5.53
CA GLY A 118 0.86 -4.46 -6.36
C GLY A 118 0.80 -4.13 -7.86
N ALA A 119 -0.21 -3.42 -8.33
CA ALA A 119 -0.35 -3.08 -9.75
C ALA A 119 0.77 -2.13 -10.22
N PHE A 120 1.01 -1.03 -9.52
CA PHE A 120 2.11 -0.11 -9.85
C PHE A 120 3.49 -0.75 -9.64
N GLN A 121 3.64 -1.56 -8.60
CA GLN A 121 4.84 -2.36 -8.34
C GLN A 121 5.12 -3.31 -9.51
N GLY A 122 4.07 -3.93 -10.09
CA GLY A 122 4.17 -4.77 -11.29
C GLY A 122 4.67 -4.02 -12.51
N ILE A 123 4.28 -2.75 -12.69
CA ILE A 123 4.83 -1.89 -13.74
C ILE A 123 6.34 -1.65 -13.51
N CYS A 124 6.75 -1.34 -12.28
CA CYS A 124 8.17 -1.18 -11.95
C CYS A 124 8.97 -2.47 -12.22
N GLU A 125 8.40 -3.65 -11.89
CA GLU A 125 8.99 -4.96 -12.19
C GLU A 125 9.17 -5.19 -13.70
N GLN A 126 8.16 -4.86 -14.51
CA GLN A 126 8.17 -5.01 -15.97
C GLN A 126 9.24 -4.13 -16.63
N TYR A 127 9.42 -2.92 -16.11
CA TYR A 127 10.43 -1.99 -16.61
C TYR A 127 11.80 -2.20 -15.96
N ASN A 128 11.93 -3.11 -14.99
CA ASN A 128 13.14 -3.35 -14.21
C ASN A 128 13.66 -2.09 -13.50
N ILE A 129 12.77 -1.40 -12.80
CA ILE A 129 13.04 -0.17 -12.04
C ILE A 129 13.17 -0.51 -10.55
N PRO A 130 14.19 0.01 -9.83
CA PRO A 130 14.17 -0.02 -8.36
C PRO A 130 13.03 0.84 -7.82
N TYR A 131 12.26 0.33 -6.86
CA TYR A 131 11.16 1.07 -6.23
C TYR A 131 11.09 0.80 -4.73
N THR A 132 10.64 1.79 -3.96
CA THR A 132 10.49 1.68 -2.51
C THR A 132 9.25 0.90 -2.13
N GLY A 133 9.30 0.25 -0.97
CA GLY A 133 8.17 -0.48 -0.41
C GLY A 133 8.15 -1.97 -0.79
N SER A 134 7.04 -2.58 -0.48
CA SER A 134 6.78 -4.01 -0.68
C SER A 134 6.71 -4.39 -2.17
N GLY A 135 6.98 -5.65 -2.46
CA GLY A 135 6.84 -6.21 -3.82
C GLY A 135 5.39 -6.54 -4.14
N VAL A 136 5.15 -7.00 -5.39
CA VAL A 136 3.82 -7.33 -5.90
C VAL A 136 3.06 -8.28 -4.97
N LEU A 137 3.70 -9.38 -4.53
CA LEU A 137 3.04 -10.39 -3.70
C LEU A 137 2.58 -9.82 -2.36
N ALA A 138 3.51 -9.19 -1.62
CA ALA A 138 3.20 -8.63 -0.30
C ALA A 138 2.14 -7.52 -0.38
N SER A 139 2.20 -6.67 -1.40
CA SER A 139 1.21 -5.62 -1.65
C SER A 139 -0.17 -6.20 -1.95
N SER A 140 -0.26 -7.20 -2.83
CA SER A 140 -1.55 -7.81 -3.20
C SER A 140 -2.19 -8.57 -2.04
N VAL A 141 -1.40 -9.37 -1.31
CA VAL A 141 -1.93 -10.11 -0.14
C VAL A 141 -2.24 -9.17 1.00
N GLY A 142 -1.42 -8.13 1.23
CA GLY A 142 -1.65 -7.14 2.28
C GLY A 142 -2.92 -6.32 2.09
N MET A 143 -3.32 -6.06 0.84
CA MET A 143 -4.54 -5.34 0.51
C MET A 143 -5.81 -6.18 0.73
N ASP A 144 -5.74 -7.49 0.57
CA ASP A 144 -6.87 -8.41 0.72
C ASP A 144 -6.94 -8.94 2.16
N LYS A 145 -7.91 -8.47 2.95
CA LYS A 145 -8.07 -8.83 4.38
C LYS A 145 -8.29 -10.33 4.59
N VAL A 146 -9.00 -10.99 3.67
CA VAL A 146 -9.24 -12.44 3.75
C VAL A 146 -7.93 -13.20 3.52
N LYS A 147 -7.19 -12.87 2.47
CA LYS A 147 -5.91 -13.53 2.17
C LYS A 147 -4.84 -13.21 3.21
N ALA A 148 -4.83 -11.99 3.73
CA ALA A 148 -3.96 -11.58 4.83
C ALA A 148 -4.20 -12.43 6.08
N LYS A 149 -5.47 -12.61 6.49
CA LYS A 149 -5.83 -13.45 7.64
C LYS A 149 -5.47 -14.92 7.41
N GLN A 150 -5.82 -15.48 6.26
CA GLN A 150 -5.46 -16.87 5.90
C GLN A 150 -3.94 -17.11 5.98
N LEU A 151 -3.14 -16.13 5.51
CA LEU A 151 -1.68 -16.20 5.61
C LEU A 151 -1.21 -16.12 7.07
N CYS A 152 -1.82 -15.26 7.88
CA CYS A 152 -1.54 -15.13 9.31
C CYS A 152 -1.85 -16.42 10.07
N GLU A 153 -3.03 -17.00 9.88
CA GLU A 153 -3.44 -18.26 10.49
C GLU A 153 -2.49 -19.42 10.16
N ALA A 154 -2.12 -19.56 8.88
CA ALA A 154 -1.17 -20.59 8.43
C ALA A 154 0.23 -20.44 9.08
N ASN A 155 0.58 -19.25 9.59
CA ASN A 155 1.83 -18.94 10.25
C ASN A 155 1.69 -18.69 11.76
N GLN A 156 0.57 -19.11 12.37
CA GLN A 156 0.31 -19.03 13.82
C GLN A 156 0.31 -17.58 14.36
N ILE A 157 -0.02 -16.60 13.51
CA ILE A 157 -0.25 -15.22 13.92
C ILE A 157 -1.74 -15.11 14.30
N PRO A 158 -2.07 -14.71 15.54
CA PRO A 158 -3.44 -14.62 15.98
C PRO A 158 -4.26 -13.62 15.15
N VAL A 159 -5.45 -14.05 14.73
CA VAL A 159 -6.47 -13.22 14.06
C VAL A 159 -7.82 -13.46 14.72
N THR A 160 -8.75 -12.53 14.57
CA THR A 160 -10.14 -12.72 15.03
C THR A 160 -10.83 -13.80 14.22
N SER A 161 -11.66 -14.63 14.87
CA SER A 161 -12.51 -15.61 14.17
C SER A 161 -13.40 -14.91 13.16
N SER A 162 -13.48 -15.45 11.95
CA SER A 162 -14.17 -14.81 10.85
C SER A 162 -14.72 -15.82 9.84
N LEU A 163 -15.64 -15.35 8.99
CA LEU A 163 -16.07 -16.01 7.78
C LEU A 163 -15.97 -15.03 6.61
N ASP A 164 -15.79 -15.54 5.41
CA ASP A 164 -15.77 -14.75 4.19
C ASP A 164 -16.68 -15.38 3.13
N PHE A 165 -17.27 -14.54 2.27
CA PHE A 165 -18.14 -14.98 1.21
C PHE A 165 -18.22 -13.93 0.09
N TYR A 166 -18.53 -14.42 -1.12
CA TYR A 166 -18.80 -13.58 -2.27
C TYR A 166 -20.27 -13.17 -2.36
N GLU A 167 -20.57 -12.11 -3.11
CA GLU A 167 -21.92 -11.65 -3.39
C GLU A 167 -22.81 -12.78 -3.97
N SER A 168 -22.25 -13.59 -4.87
CA SER A 168 -22.93 -14.78 -5.43
C SER A 168 -23.31 -15.83 -4.38
N ASP A 169 -22.50 -16.01 -3.34
CA ASP A 169 -22.80 -16.94 -2.25
C ASP A 169 -23.91 -16.39 -1.36
N TRP A 170 -23.87 -15.08 -1.12
CA TRP A 170 -24.93 -14.39 -0.38
C TRP A 170 -26.29 -14.50 -1.06
N GLU A 171 -26.35 -14.29 -2.40
CA GLU A 171 -27.57 -14.43 -3.18
C GLU A 171 -28.15 -15.85 -3.14
N GLN A 172 -27.30 -16.90 -3.09
CA GLN A 172 -27.75 -18.29 -3.19
C GLN A 172 -27.91 -18.96 -1.81
N HIS A 173 -27.15 -18.54 -0.79
CA HIS A 173 -26.98 -19.25 0.48
C HIS A 173 -27.10 -18.35 1.71
N GLN A 174 -27.83 -17.22 1.61
CA GLN A 174 -27.94 -16.20 2.67
C GLN A 174 -28.24 -16.79 4.06
N GLU A 175 -29.24 -17.68 4.18
CA GLU A 175 -29.59 -18.30 5.45
C GLU A 175 -28.46 -19.13 6.06
N THR A 176 -27.66 -19.82 5.23
CA THR A 176 -26.50 -20.60 5.71
C THR A 176 -25.44 -19.66 6.25
N ILE A 177 -25.10 -18.60 5.52
CA ILE A 177 -24.12 -17.58 5.92
C ILE A 177 -24.54 -16.89 7.21
N LEU A 178 -25.83 -16.53 7.34
CA LEU A 178 -26.37 -15.93 8.56
C LEU A 178 -26.29 -16.86 9.77
N ASN A 179 -26.49 -18.17 9.57
CA ASN A 179 -26.35 -19.16 10.64
C ASN A 179 -24.88 -19.35 11.04
N GLU A 180 -23.96 -19.39 10.08
CA GLU A 180 -22.51 -19.43 10.35
C GLU A 180 -22.04 -18.18 11.08
N ALA A 181 -22.49 -16.98 10.66
CA ALA A 181 -22.20 -15.74 11.36
C ALA A 181 -22.74 -15.74 12.80
N ALA A 182 -23.94 -16.28 13.02
CA ALA A 182 -24.52 -16.39 14.37
C ALA A 182 -23.68 -17.31 15.28
N LEU A 183 -23.03 -18.33 14.73
CA LEU A 183 -22.13 -19.23 15.49
C LEU A 183 -20.83 -18.53 15.92
N LEU A 184 -20.38 -17.49 15.22
CA LEU A 184 -19.26 -16.65 15.66
C LEU A 184 -19.61 -15.84 16.91
N GLY A 185 -20.90 -15.47 17.08
CA GLY A 185 -21.39 -14.68 18.20
C GLY A 185 -21.29 -13.16 17.95
N PHE A 186 -22.39 -12.46 18.24
CA PHE A 186 -22.44 -10.99 18.17
C PHE A 186 -21.74 -10.34 19.40
N PRO A 187 -21.15 -9.14 19.26
CA PRO A 187 -21.15 -8.29 18.06
C PRO A 187 -20.15 -8.73 17.00
N LEU A 188 -20.48 -8.46 15.73
CA LEU A 188 -19.64 -8.75 14.56
C LEU A 188 -19.23 -7.46 13.85
N VAL A 189 -18.21 -7.55 12.99
CA VAL A 189 -17.77 -6.46 12.11
C VAL A 189 -17.81 -6.94 10.66
N VAL A 190 -18.55 -6.25 9.80
CA VAL A 190 -18.59 -6.47 8.35
C VAL A 190 -17.53 -5.58 7.69
N LYS A 191 -16.74 -6.15 6.80
CA LYS A 191 -15.66 -5.44 6.09
C LYS A 191 -15.60 -5.85 4.61
N PRO A 192 -15.50 -4.91 3.66
CA PRO A 192 -15.02 -5.21 2.31
C PRO A 192 -13.59 -5.79 2.38
N SER A 193 -13.31 -6.82 1.56
CA SER A 193 -12.03 -7.53 1.60
C SER A 193 -10.85 -6.65 1.18
N SER A 194 -11.02 -5.84 0.12
CA SER A 194 -9.91 -5.19 -0.59
C SER A 194 -9.88 -3.66 -0.44
N LEU A 195 -10.61 -3.08 0.52
CA LEU A 195 -10.66 -1.64 0.74
C LEU A 195 -9.95 -1.22 2.03
N GLY A 196 -9.31 -0.03 1.95
CA GLY A 196 -8.69 0.67 3.08
C GLY A 196 -9.62 1.69 3.75
N SER A 197 -9.06 2.48 4.68
CA SER A 197 -9.69 3.66 5.30
C SER A 197 -11.04 3.44 5.96
N SER A 198 -11.35 2.21 6.39
CA SER A 198 -12.64 1.83 7.01
C SER A 198 -13.88 2.07 6.14
N ILE A 199 -13.71 2.18 4.81
CA ILE A 199 -14.83 2.35 3.88
C ILE A 199 -15.66 1.06 3.86
N GLY A 200 -16.98 1.19 4.11
CA GLY A 200 -17.90 0.06 4.13
C GLY A 200 -17.79 -0.85 5.36
N VAL A 201 -16.97 -0.49 6.36
CA VAL A 201 -16.84 -1.24 7.61
C VAL A 201 -17.98 -0.86 8.57
N LYS A 202 -18.69 -1.86 9.11
CA LYS A 202 -19.79 -1.65 10.07
C LYS A 202 -19.79 -2.72 11.16
N LYS A 203 -19.80 -2.28 12.43
CA LYS A 203 -20.09 -3.15 13.58
C LYS A 203 -21.60 -3.37 13.67
N VAL A 204 -22.01 -4.60 13.99
CA VAL A 204 -23.39 -5.04 14.06
C VAL A 204 -23.62 -5.88 15.30
N ASP A 205 -24.76 -5.67 15.95
CA ASP A 205 -25.13 -6.36 17.20
C ASP A 205 -26.26 -7.38 16.99
N THR A 206 -26.92 -7.36 15.81
CA THR A 206 -28.07 -8.22 15.49
C THR A 206 -27.96 -8.80 14.08
N LYS A 207 -28.76 -9.86 13.82
CA LYS A 207 -28.87 -10.48 12.49
C LYS A 207 -29.44 -9.51 11.45
N GLU A 208 -30.39 -8.67 11.84
CA GLU A 208 -31.02 -7.67 10.98
C GLU A 208 -29.99 -6.60 10.54
N GLU A 209 -29.21 -6.10 11.49
CA GLU A 209 -28.10 -5.16 11.19
C GLU A 209 -27.02 -5.79 10.31
N LEU A 210 -26.75 -7.09 10.50
CA LEU A 210 -25.80 -7.83 9.66
C LEU A 210 -26.25 -7.85 8.20
N ILE A 211 -27.54 -8.14 7.94
CA ILE A 211 -28.10 -8.14 6.57
C ILE A 211 -27.91 -6.76 5.93
N GLU A 212 -28.32 -5.71 6.62
CA GLU A 212 -28.19 -4.34 6.12
C GLU A 212 -26.73 -3.96 5.83
N ALA A 213 -25.82 -4.31 6.76
CA ALA A 213 -24.41 -4.01 6.61
C ALA A 213 -23.76 -4.74 5.42
N VAL A 214 -24.11 -6.01 5.19
CA VAL A 214 -23.65 -6.82 4.06
C VAL A 214 -24.13 -6.23 2.74
N GLU A 215 -25.43 -5.87 2.63
CA GLU A 215 -25.96 -5.25 1.39
C GLU A 215 -25.33 -3.90 1.07
N ILE A 216 -24.97 -3.12 2.09
CA ILE A 216 -24.23 -1.87 1.90
C ILE A 216 -22.79 -2.16 1.47
N ALA A 217 -22.13 -3.12 2.11
CA ALA A 217 -20.71 -3.44 1.84
C ALA A 217 -20.50 -3.98 0.41
N PHE A 218 -21.45 -4.73 -0.16
CA PHE A 218 -21.40 -5.20 -1.55
C PHE A 218 -21.44 -4.07 -2.59
N ARG A 219 -21.79 -2.84 -2.22
CA ARG A 219 -21.64 -1.68 -3.12
C ARG A 219 -20.18 -1.29 -3.34
N TYR A 220 -19.28 -1.79 -2.49
CA TYR A 220 -17.87 -1.43 -2.48
C TYR A 220 -16.95 -2.58 -2.91
N ASP A 221 -17.30 -3.83 -2.60
CA ASP A 221 -16.49 -5.00 -2.91
C ASP A 221 -17.40 -6.23 -3.09
N ALA A 222 -17.08 -7.09 -4.04
CA ALA A 222 -17.82 -8.34 -4.27
C ALA A 222 -17.43 -9.46 -3.30
N HIS A 223 -16.40 -9.27 -2.46
CA HIS A 223 -15.93 -10.22 -1.46
C HIS A 223 -15.89 -9.56 -0.09
N LEU A 224 -16.60 -10.14 0.87
CA LEU A 224 -16.73 -9.59 2.22
C LEU A 224 -16.12 -10.51 3.27
N LEU A 225 -15.65 -9.91 4.35
CA LEU A 225 -15.22 -10.53 5.59
C LEU A 225 -16.19 -10.13 6.70
N VAL A 226 -16.64 -11.10 7.49
CA VAL A 226 -17.39 -10.88 8.73
C VAL A 226 -16.58 -11.50 9.87
N GLU A 227 -16.25 -10.71 10.88
CA GLU A 227 -15.40 -11.16 11.99
C GLU A 227 -15.96 -10.78 13.36
N VAL A 228 -15.51 -11.48 14.39
CA VAL A 228 -15.86 -11.18 15.78
C VAL A 228 -15.31 -9.82 16.17
N ALA A 229 -16.16 -8.95 16.72
CA ALA A 229 -15.74 -7.67 17.27
C ALA A 229 -15.04 -7.86 18.62
N ILE A 230 -13.84 -7.31 18.77
CA ILE A 230 -13.14 -7.29 20.07
C ILE A 230 -13.82 -6.27 20.99
N ASN A 231 -14.12 -6.67 22.20
CA ASN A 231 -14.77 -5.80 23.18
C ASN A 231 -14.28 -6.13 24.63
N PRO A 232 -13.75 -5.16 25.40
CA PRO A 232 -13.47 -3.77 24.96
C PRO A 232 -12.26 -3.69 24.02
N LEU A 233 -12.39 -2.86 22.97
CA LEU A 233 -11.36 -2.69 21.94
C LEU A 233 -10.32 -1.64 22.36
N MET A 234 -9.04 -1.99 22.17
CA MET A 234 -7.92 -1.07 22.11
C MET A 234 -7.16 -1.32 20.80
N GLU A 235 -7.05 -0.31 19.94
CA GLU A 235 -6.24 -0.39 18.72
C GLU A 235 -4.79 0.00 19.01
N ILE A 236 -3.84 -0.81 18.54
CA ILE A 236 -2.40 -0.51 18.66
C ILE A 236 -1.76 -0.74 17.29
N ASN A 237 -1.00 0.25 16.83
CA ASN A 237 -0.28 0.15 15.57
C ASN A 237 1.23 0.15 15.81
N CYS A 238 1.95 -0.58 14.95
CA CYS A 238 3.42 -0.63 14.99
C CYS A 238 3.96 -0.62 13.54
N SER A 239 4.94 0.24 13.28
CA SER A 239 5.61 0.26 11.97
C SER A 239 6.83 -0.65 11.97
N VAL A 240 7.09 -1.31 10.85
CA VAL A 240 8.29 -2.14 10.62
C VAL A 240 9.03 -1.63 9.39
N LEU A 241 10.36 -1.54 9.49
CA LEU A 241 11.25 -1.05 8.42
C LEU A 241 12.35 -2.08 8.15
N GLY A 242 12.55 -2.41 6.88
CA GLY A 242 13.60 -3.32 6.45
C GLY A 242 13.19 -4.23 5.30
N THR A 243 13.64 -5.47 5.36
CA THR A 243 13.28 -6.57 4.43
C THR A 243 12.84 -7.78 5.25
N SER A 244 12.28 -8.81 4.60
CA SER A 244 11.96 -10.08 5.28
C SER A 244 13.19 -10.77 5.90
N GLU A 245 14.40 -10.48 5.43
CA GLU A 245 15.64 -11.00 6.03
C GLU A 245 16.07 -10.19 7.26
N THR A 246 16.00 -8.86 7.17
CA THR A 246 16.45 -7.94 8.23
C THR A 246 15.49 -6.76 8.35
N CYS A 247 14.79 -6.69 9.47
CA CYS A 247 13.87 -5.59 9.77
C CYS A 247 13.84 -5.28 11.27
N ARG A 248 13.28 -4.10 11.59
CA ARG A 248 13.09 -3.64 12.97
C ARG A 248 11.74 -2.95 13.12
N ALA A 249 11.17 -3.03 14.32
CA ALA A 249 9.94 -2.36 14.70
C ALA A 249 10.21 -0.98 15.28
N SER A 250 9.32 -0.02 15.01
CA SER A 250 9.27 1.29 15.66
C SER A 250 8.74 1.20 17.10
N VAL A 251 8.51 2.36 17.74
CA VAL A 251 7.60 2.44 18.88
C VAL A 251 6.18 2.14 18.43
N CYS A 252 5.31 1.72 19.37
CA CYS A 252 3.88 1.54 19.12
C CYS A 252 3.12 2.86 19.27
N GLU A 253 2.00 3.01 18.56
CA GLU A 253 1.01 4.07 18.78
C GLU A 253 -0.32 3.49 19.21
N ARG A 254 -1.06 4.28 20.01
CA ARG A 254 -2.46 4.05 20.32
C ARG A 254 -3.29 5.19 19.73
N PRO A 255 -4.08 4.96 18.67
CA PRO A 255 -5.06 5.93 18.18
C PRO A 255 -6.11 6.21 19.26
N LEU A 256 -6.48 7.49 19.46
CA LEU A 256 -7.52 7.88 20.40
C LEU A 256 -8.80 8.21 19.63
N GLY A 257 -9.95 7.84 20.19
CA GLY A 257 -11.26 8.19 19.62
C GLY A 257 -12.01 7.05 18.93
N SER A 258 -11.51 5.84 18.92
CA SER A 258 -12.18 4.67 18.37
C SER A 258 -12.89 3.84 19.46
N THR A 259 -13.95 4.40 20.07
CA THR A 259 -14.97 3.56 20.71
C THR A 259 -15.90 2.95 19.66
N GLU A 260 -15.89 3.48 18.44
CA GLU A 260 -16.52 2.99 17.22
C GLU A 260 -15.51 3.13 16.09
N THR A 261 -15.49 2.21 15.14
CA THR A 261 -14.57 2.21 13.98
C THR A 261 -14.52 3.60 13.36
N LEU A 262 -13.34 4.28 13.40
CA LEU A 262 -13.17 5.62 12.86
C LEU A 262 -13.60 5.64 11.38
N SER A 263 -14.58 6.46 11.03
CA SER A 263 -14.96 6.69 9.64
C SER A 263 -13.85 7.37 8.86
N PHE A 264 -13.91 7.31 7.53
CA PHE A 264 -13.00 8.05 6.65
C PHE A 264 -12.97 9.56 7.00
N GLU A 265 -14.13 10.12 7.32
CA GLU A 265 -14.28 11.54 7.72
C GLU A 265 -13.59 11.83 9.05
N ASP A 266 -13.65 10.92 10.01
CA ASP A 266 -12.98 11.06 11.31
C ASP A 266 -11.46 10.98 11.18
N LYS A 267 -10.95 10.12 10.29
CA LYS A 267 -9.51 9.95 10.06
C LYS A 267 -8.86 11.16 9.37
N TYR A 268 -9.59 11.82 8.46
CA TYR A 268 -8.99 12.82 7.55
C TYR A 268 -9.58 14.23 7.66
N GLN A 269 -10.80 14.43 8.19
CA GLN A 269 -11.47 15.75 8.21
C GLN A 269 -11.43 16.46 9.56
N ARG A 270 -11.33 15.74 10.70
CA ARG A 270 -11.35 16.36 12.04
C ARG A 270 -9.98 16.93 12.50
N GLY A 271 -8.89 16.62 11.81
CA GLY A 271 -7.57 17.19 12.07
C GLY A 271 -7.42 18.58 11.44
N GLY A 272 -7.52 19.64 12.23
CA GLY A 272 -7.45 21.02 11.75
C GLY A 272 -6.15 21.36 11.02
N GLY A 273 -6.26 21.66 9.72
CA GLY A 273 -5.24 22.30 8.89
C GLY A 273 -4.41 21.34 8.04
N ALA A 274 -4.37 21.63 6.74
CA ALA A 274 -3.64 20.89 5.70
C ALA A 274 -2.12 20.73 5.95
N GLU A 275 -1.56 21.43 6.96
CA GLU A 275 -0.12 21.43 7.25
C GLU A 275 0.36 20.22 8.08
N LYS A 276 -0.53 19.46 8.71
CA LYS A 276 -0.13 18.40 9.67
C LYS A 276 -0.38 16.97 9.18
N GLY A 277 -1.15 16.74 8.12
CA GLY A 277 -1.40 15.40 7.57
C GLY A 277 -1.81 14.36 8.64
N MET A 278 -1.43 13.11 8.47
CA MET A 278 -1.68 12.00 9.44
C MET A 278 -1.09 12.24 10.84
N ALA A 279 -0.14 13.17 11.01
CA ALA A 279 0.45 13.50 12.32
C ALA A 279 -0.51 14.27 13.24
N SER A 280 -1.67 14.75 12.74
CA SER A 280 -2.64 15.55 13.51
C SER A 280 -3.77 14.76 14.18
N ALA A 281 -3.89 13.44 13.91
CA ALA A 281 -4.88 12.61 14.60
C ALA A 281 -4.54 12.48 16.10
N ASP A 282 -5.55 12.50 16.95
CA ASP A 282 -5.35 12.27 18.39
C ASP A 282 -4.82 10.85 18.62
N ARG A 283 -3.60 10.76 19.15
CA ARG A 283 -2.91 9.50 19.39
C ARG A 283 -1.89 9.62 20.52
N VAL A 284 -1.59 8.53 21.17
CA VAL A 284 -0.52 8.42 22.18
C VAL A 284 0.69 7.72 21.56
N ILE A 285 1.85 8.39 21.54
CA ILE A 285 3.11 7.86 21.00
C ILE A 285 4.26 8.22 21.95
N PRO A 286 4.99 7.23 22.50
CA PRO A 286 4.69 5.79 22.50
C PRO A 286 3.34 5.46 23.13
N ALA A 287 2.72 4.34 22.73
CA ALA A 287 1.46 3.88 23.30
C ALA A 287 1.59 3.67 24.83
N ASP A 288 0.52 4.02 25.56
CA ASP A 288 0.41 3.88 27.02
C ASP A 288 -0.04 2.46 27.42
N ILE A 289 0.79 1.47 27.07
CA ILE A 289 0.57 0.04 27.34
C ILE A 289 1.74 -0.55 28.13
N SER A 290 1.57 -1.76 28.68
CA SER A 290 2.62 -2.45 29.43
C SER A 290 3.87 -2.70 28.58
N PRO A 291 5.08 -2.77 29.16
CA PRO A 291 6.29 -3.17 28.43
C PRO A 291 6.15 -4.55 27.78
N GLU A 292 5.50 -5.49 28.47
CA GLU A 292 5.27 -6.85 28.03
C GLU A 292 4.38 -6.87 26.77
N LEU A 293 3.28 -6.11 26.77
CA LEU A 293 2.38 -5.98 25.62
C LEU A 293 3.09 -5.25 24.47
N THR A 294 3.91 -4.24 24.77
CA THR A 294 4.72 -3.54 23.76
C THR A 294 5.67 -4.51 23.04
N ASP A 295 6.39 -5.34 23.79
CA ASP A 295 7.34 -6.31 23.22
C ASP A 295 6.63 -7.41 22.43
N GLN A 296 5.46 -7.86 22.90
CA GLN A 296 4.60 -8.81 22.19
C GLN A 296 4.17 -8.25 20.84
N ILE A 297 3.60 -7.02 20.79
CA ILE A 297 3.13 -6.38 19.58
C ILE A 297 4.28 -6.14 18.60
N ARG A 298 5.41 -5.61 19.07
CA ARG A 298 6.60 -5.40 18.22
C ARG A 298 7.14 -6.69 17.64
N SER A 299 7.17 -7.76 18.41
CA SER A 299 7.60 -9.09 17.96
C SER A 299 6.63 -9.67 16.93
N MET A 300 5.32 -9.54 17.17
CA MET A 300 4.28 -9.95 16.23
C MET A 300 4.34 -9.14 14.95
N ALA A 301 4.55 -7.81 15.02
CA ALA A 301 4.71 -6.94 13.86
C ALA A 301 5.89 -7.38 12.98
N VAL A 302 7.06 -7.65 13.59
CA VAL A 302 8.24 -8.15 12.86
C VAL A 302 7.96 -9.53 12.24
N HIS A 303 7.30 -10.43 12.96
CA HIS A 303 6.94 -11.76 12.46
C HIS A 303 5.99 -11.67 11.28
N THR A 304 4.93 -10.87 11.39
CA THR A 304 3.95 -10.63 10.31
C THR A 304 4.62 -10.00 9.09
N PHE A 305 5.44 -8.96 9.27
CA PHE A 305 6.18 -8.32 8.17
C PHE A 305 7.02 -9.32 7.37
N LYS A 306 7.71 -10.24 8.05
CA LYS A 306 8.50 -11.31 7.42
C LYS A 306 7.62 -12.34 6.71
N THR A 307 6.50 -12.72 7.32
CA THR A 307 5.53 -13.69 6.77
C THR A 307 4.93 -13.20 5.45
N PHE A 308 4.68 -11.89 5.33
CA PHE A 308 4.20 -11.28 4.07
C PHE A 308 5.31 -11.08 3.02
N ASP A 309 6.56 -11.39 3.31
CA ASP A 309 7.72 -11.01 2.49
C ASP A 309 7.72 -9.51 2.17
N ALA A 310 7.32 -8.70 3.17
CA ALA A 310 7.24 -7.24 3.04
C ALA A 310 8.65 -6.61 2.96
N SER A 311 8.72 -5.41 2.41
CA SER A 311 9.98 -4.67 2.21
C SER A 311 9.73 -3.17 2.29
N GLY A 312 10.76 -2.42 2.67
CA GLY A 312 10.63 -0.99 2.92
C GLY A 312 9.99 -0.73 4.27
N VAL A 313 8.94 0.08 4.31
CA VAL A 313 8.17 0.36 5.52
C VAL A 313 6.75 -0.16 5.38
N ALA A 314 6.22 -0.78 6.43
CA ALA A 314 4.81 -1.10 6.56
C ALA A 314 4.33 -0.71 7.97
N ARG A 315 3.03 -0.44 8.12
CA ARG A 315 2.38 -0.30 9.43
C ARG A 315 1.45 -1.50 9.61
N LEU A 316 1.59 -2.15 10.74
CA LEU A 316 0.76 -3.26 11.15
C LEU A 316 -0.17 -2.77 12.24
N ASP A 317 -1.44 -3.01 12.05
CA ASP A 317 -2.52 -2.56 12.92
C ASP A 317 -3.07 -3.78 13.65
N PHE A 318 -3.18 -3.67 14.99
CA PHE A 318 -3.60 -4.75 15.88
C PHE A 318 -4.83 -4.36 16.66
N LEU A 319 -5.72 -5.36 16.85
CA LEU A 319 -6.85 -5.29 17.76
C LEU A 319 -6.44 -5.95 19.07
N VAL A 320 -6.57 -5.23 20.17
CA VAL A 320 -6.23 -5.73 21.51
C VAL A 320 -7.49 -5.71 22.37
N ASN A 321 -7.77 -6.81 23.04
CA ASN A 321 -8.78 -6.82 24.08
C ASN A 321 -8.20 -6.10 25.31
N ALA A 322 -8.82 -4.97 25.71
CA ALA A 322 -8.27 -4.12 26.75
C ALA A 322 -8.29 -4.75 28.15
N ASP A 323 -9.12 -5.78 28.39
CA ASP A 323 -9.21 -6.48 29.68
C ASP A 323 -8.25 -7.67 29.78
N THR A 324 -8.06 -8.42 28.66
CA THR A 324 -7.27 -9.66 28.64
C THR A 324 -5.87 -9.47 28.07
N GLU A 325 -5.61 -8.33 27.41
CA GLU A 325 -4.39 -8.04 26.62
C GLU A 325 -4.13 -9.05 25.47
N GLU A 326 -5.14 -9.80 25.05
CA GLU A 326 -5.05 -10.64 23.86
C GLU A 326 -4.92 -9.80 22.59
N VAL A 327 -3.91 -10.10 21.77
CA VAL A 327 -3.55 -9.35 20.55
C VAL A 327 -3.89 -10.12 19.31
N TYR A 328 -4.58 -9.46 18.38
CA TYR A 328 -4.96 -10.01 17.08
C TYR A 328 -4.47 -9.10 15.96
N PHE A 329 -3.90 -9.70 14.91
CA PHE A 329 -3.59 -8.96 13.68
C PHE A 329 -4.89 -8.51 13.00
N ASN A 330 -4.93 -7.25 12.60
CA ASN A 330 -6.04 -6.66 11.87
C ASN A 330 -5.71 -6.49 10.38
N GLU A 331 -4.71 -5.66 10.09
CA GLU A 331 -4.28 -5.38 8.71
C GLU A 331 -2.80 -4.95 8.63
N ILE A 332 -2.23 -5.04 7.43
CA ILE A 332 -0.92 -4.51 7.09
C ILE A 332 -1.05 -3.46 5.99
N ASN A 333 -0.57 -2.25 6.27
CA ASN A 333 -0.51 -1.15 5.32
C ASN A 333 0.89 -1.11 4.73
N THR A 334 1.05 -1.55 3.48
CA THR A 334 2.37 -1.71 2.83
C THR A 334 2.98 -0.39 2.34
N ILE A 335 2.17 0.68 2.29
CA ILE A 335 2.60 2.07 2.10
C ILE A 335 1.79 2.93 3.08
N PRO A 336 2.15 2.97 4.38
CA PRO A 336 1.37 3.69 5.37
C PRO A 336 1.40 5.19 5.11
N GLY A 337 0.33 5.90 5.52
CA GLY A 337 0.22 7.35 5.39
C GLY A 337 1.45 8.07 5.91
N SER A 338 2.04 8.96 5.08
CA SER A 338 3.30 9.66 5.37
C SER A 338 4.44 8.71 5.79
N PHE A 339 4.44 7.45 5.32
CA PHE A 339 5.36 6.37 5.70
C PHE A 339 5.44 6.11 7.22
N SER A 340 4.39 6.47 7.97
CA SER A 340 4.37 6.42 9.45
C SER A 340 5.58 7.12 10.09
N PHE A 341 6.09 8.20 9.48
CA PHE A 341 7.34 8.86 9.89
C PHE A 341 7.32 9.28 11.37
N TYR A 342 6.17 9.66 11.89
CA TYR A 342 5.97 10.08 13.28
C TYR A 342 6.31 8.99 14.30
N LEU A 343 6.20 7.70 13.94
CA LEU A 343 6.66 6.57 14.75
C LEU A 343 8.18 6.42 14.68
N TRP A 344 8.75 6.71 13.51
CA TRP A 344 10.20 6.62 13.29
C TRP A 344 10.94 7.77 13.93
N GLU A 345 10.39 8.99 13.93
CA GLU A 345 10.96 10.12 14.68
C GLU A 345 11.04 9.85 16.19
N LYS A 346 10.03 9.16 16.75
CA LYS A 346 10.06 8.67 18.15
C LYS A 346 10.98 7.46 18.35
N SER A 347 11.50 6.90 17.26
CA SER A 347 12.49 5.82 17.21
C SER A 347 13.86 6.32 16.71
N ASP A 348 14.14 7.61 16.87
CA ASP A 348 15.40 8.29 16.53
C ASP A 348 15.78 8.26 15.03
N LEU A 349 14.80 8.15 14.14
CA LEU A 349 15.00 8.22 12.69
C LEU A 349 14.18 9.36 12.08
N SER A 350 14.85 10.39 11.57
CA SER A 350 14.19 11.52 10.91
C SER A 350 13.47 11.08 9.62
N PHE A 351 12.48 11.85 9.16
CA PHE A 351 11.77 11.54 7.92
C PHE A 351 12.70 11.45 6.70
N ALA A 352 13.64 12.40 6.55
CA ALA A 352 14.65 12.32 5.50
C ALA A 352 15.52 11.06 5.61
N GLY A 353 15.89 10.67 6.82
CA GLY A 353 16.59 9.40 7.10
C GLY A 353 15.80 8.19 6.67
N LEU A 354 14.49 8.15 7.02
CA LEU A 354 13.57 7.09 6.64
C LEU A 354 13.49 6.96 5.11
N VAL A 355 13.25 8.06 4.38
CA VAL A 355 13.13 8.02 2.91
C VAL A 355 14.44 7.56 2.26
N ASN A 356 15.59 8.01 2.76
CA ASN A 356 16.89 7.54 2.26
C ASN A 356 17.10 6.03 2.51
N GLU A 357 16.70 5.52 3.69
CA GLU A 357 16.77 4.08 3.98
C GLU A 357 15.85 3.27 3.07
N LEU A 358 14.64 3.77 2.77
CA LEU A 358 13.73 3.14 1.80
C LEU A 358 14.36 3.05 0.40
N ILE A 359 15.03 4.12 -0.06
CA ILE A 359 15.73 4.14 -1.34
C ILE A 359 16.89 3.12 -1.34
N ASP A 360 17.67 3.06 -0.27
CA ASP A 360 18.78 2.12 -0.15
C ASP A 360 18.30 0.66 -0.14
N ILE A 361 17.21 0.36 0.54
CA ILE A 361 16.56 -0.96 0.53
C ILE A 361 16.13 -1.32 -0.91
N ALA A 362 15.46 -0.40 -1.61
CA ALA A 362 15.01 -0.59 -2.98
C ALA A 362 16.17 -0.90 -3.94
N LEU A 363 17.26 -0.14 -3.84
CA LEU A 363 18.44 -0.34 -4.68
C LEU A 363 19.15 -1.68 -4.40
N LYS A 364 19.32 -2.06 -3.13
CA LYS A 364 19.90 -3.34 -2.74
C LYS A 364 19.06 -4.52 -3.22
N LYS A 365 17.74 -4.46 -3.03
CA LYS A 365 16.77 -5.48 -3.50
C LYS A 365 16.84 -5.64 -5.03
N HIS A 366 16.85 -4.53 -5.76
CA HIS A 366 16.95 -4.51 -7.22
C HIS A 366 18.31 -5.07 -7.70
N GLN A 367 19.42 -4.70 -7.05
CA GLN A 367 20.75 -5.24 -7.37
C GLN A 367 20.81 -6.75 -7.13
N ALA A 368 20.32 -7.24 -5.99
CA ALA A 368 20.26 -8.67 -5.66
C ALA A 368 19.42 -9.46 -6.68
N LYS A 369 18.29 -8.91 -7.11
CA LYS A 369 17.43 -9.50 -8.15
C LYS A 369 18.14 -9.58 -9.50
N ASN A 370 18.82 -8.52 -9.92
CA ASN A 370 19.52 -8.47 -11.21
C ASN A 370 20.83 -9.26 -11.22
N GLY A 371 21.40 -9.59 -10.06
CA GLY A 371 22.53 -10.50 -9.92
C GLY A 371 22.17 -11.98 -10.13
N ARG A 372 20.88 -12.32 -10.27
CA ARG A 372 20.42 -13.71 -10.48
C ARG A 372 20.15 -13.97 -11.96
N ILE A 373 20.22 -15.24 -12.37
CA ILE A 373 19.89 -15.66 -13.74
C ILE A 373 18.39 -15.47 -13.95
N ARG A 374 18.02 -14.61 -14.89
CA ARG A 374 16.61 -14.27 -15.20
C ARG A 374 16.16 -14.76 -16.57
N SER A 375 17.08 -15.16 -17.42
CA SER A 375 16.80 -15.70 -18.76
C SER A 375 17.87 -16.72 -19.15
N TYR A 376 17.50 -17.64 -20.00
CA TYR A 376 18.43 -18.59 -20.61
C TYR A 376 18.51 -18.32 -22.10
N GLU A 377 19.72 -18.27 -22.65
CA GLU A 377 19.93 -18.33 -24.09
C GLU A 377 19.69 -19.79 -24.54
N THR A 378 18.50 -20.03 -25.08
CA THR A 378 18.15 -21.32 -25.65
C THR A 378 17.91 -21.17 -27.15
N ASN A 379 18.34 -22.17 -27.91
CA ASN A 379 18.06 -22.24 -29.35
C ASN A 379 16.74 -22.97 -29.67
N LEU A 380 15.85 -23.07 -28.66
CA LEU A 380 14.60 -23.83 -28.77
C LEU A 380 13.73 -23.45 -29.96
N LEU A 381 13.63 -22.14 -30.24
CA LEU A 381 12.84 -21.67 -31.37
C LEU A 381 13.46 -22.06 -32.71
N SER A 382 14.80 -22.00 -32.85
CA SER A 382 15.49 -22.46 -34.06
C SER A 382 15.33 -23.96 -34.27
N GLU A 383 15.44 -24.78 -33.21
CA GLU A 383 15.23 -26.21 -33.27
C GLU A 383 13.76 -26.54 -33.66
N LYS A 384 12.78 -25.82 -33.09
CA LYS A 384 11.36 -25.99 -33.41
C LYS A 384 11.01 -25.46 -34.80
N ALA A 385 11.64 -24.38 -35.25
CA ALA A 385 11.50 -23.89 -36.63
C ALA A 385 12.01 -24.92 -37.65
N ALA A 386 13.10 -25.64 -37.33
CA ALA A 386 13.65 -26.68 -38.18
C ALA A 386 12.84 -27.99 -38.16
N THR A 387 12.29 -28.40 -36.98
CA THR A 387 11.62 -29.70 -36.81
C THR A 387 10.08 -29.61 -36.83
N GLY A 388 9.52 -28.41 -36.81
CA GLY A 388 8.08 -28.13 -36.67
C GLY A 388 7.57 -28.35 -35.23
N ILE A 389 6.43 -27.75 -34.90
CA ILE A 389 5.73 -27.94 -33.62
C ILE A 389 4.66 -29.03 -33.82
N LYS A 390 4.79 -30.17 -33.14
CA LYS A 390 3.73 -31.19 -33.12
C LYS A 390 2.42 -30.58 -32.62
N GLY A 391 1.39 -30.56 -33.46
CA GLY A 391 0.07 -30.01 -33.12
C GLY A 391 -0.30 -28.70 -33.83
N LEU A 392 0.64 -27.95 -34.40
CA LEU A 392 0.33 -26.89 -35.36
C LEU A 392 0.30 -27.50 -36.75
N LYS A 393 -0.91 -27.74 -37.31
CA LYS A 393 -1.05 -28.06 -38.74
C LYS A 393 -0.53 -26.84 -39.51
N GLY A 394 0.62 -27.04 -40.16
CA GLY A 394 1.15 -26.04 -41.05
C GLY A 394 0.08 -25.71 -42.12
N THR A 395 -0.35 -24.48 -42.15
CA THR A 395 -1.00 -23.94 -43.34
C THR A 395 0.05 -23.97 -44.44
N LYS A 396 -0.20 -24.80 -45.47
CA LYS A 396 0.51 -24.77 -46.75
C LYS A 396 0.23 -23.47 -47.45
#